data_edcf9ea9ec80005e676e7093214f6ea5
#
_entry.id   edcf9ea9ec80005e676e7093214f6ea5
#
_cell.length_a   1.000
_cell.length_b   1.000
_cell.length_c   1.000
_cell.angle_alpha   90.00
_cell.angle_beta   90.00
_cell.angle_gamma   90.00
#
_symmetry.space_group_name_H-M   'P 1'
#
loop_
_entity.id
_entity.type
_entity.pdbx_description
1 polymer ?
#
loop_
_entity_poly.entity_id
_entity_poly.type
_entity_poly.pdbx_seq_one_letter_code
_entity_poly.pdbx_strand_id
1 'polypeptide(L)'
;MHSHIACGGAFGWDHGGEVVAIQNPFYGPETQGDFSLHNLGNLVLESGETLRGTKLAYRTAGTLNAAKSNAVLVTTWFSGTGKVMQDVYVGPDHVLNPERYFIVIVDQLGSGLSSSPHNTPAPQAMTKFPKLAIGDDVRAQRNLLKDVFGIEKLALIIGGSMGGQQVYEWAVAYPTMVERAAIIAATARISLHQRVFVETLIEAITSDPAWNGGWYASGLDVRAGMDRMARIVATAGWSAQFYRDERWRSIIGMSSLDDFINGVMKAYFEPMDPNALLCQMHKWQRADVSRHAGGDLAAALLRITAKTMIMPISHDLFFPPQECEADSQLVPGAKLRVIQSPEGHMGLNGFEPGYMQQVNAYLTELLAD
;
A
#
# COMPACT_ATOMS: atom_id res chain seq x y z
N MET A 1 -41.06 -8.62 31.78
CA MET A 1 -40.71 -9.56 30.68
C MET A 1 -39.52 -8.92 29.99
N HIS A 2 -38.32 -9.36 30.36
CA HIS A 2 -37.05 -8.87 29.77
C HIS A 2 -36.56 -9.97 28.83
N SER A 3 -36.59 -9.73 27.54
CA SER A 3 -35.99 -10.62 26.55
C SER A 3 -34.49 -10.32 26.46
N HIS A 4 -33.67 -11.22 26.96
CA HIS A 4 -32.25 -11.28 26.69
C HIS A 4 -32.03 -11.64 25.23
N ILE A 5 -31.49 -10.70 24.45
CA ILE A 5 -30.88 -11.00 23.15
C ILE A 5 -29.47 -11.47 23.45
N ALA A 6 -29.22 -12.75 23.29
CA ALA A 6 -27.90 -13.35 23.39
C ALA A 6 -27.15 -13.03 22.07
N CYS A 7 -26.18 -12.12 22.13
CA CYS A 7 -25.15 -12.00 21.10
C CYS A 7 -24.16 -13.16 21.26
N GLY A 8 -24.45 -14.30 20.64
CA GLY A 8 -23.54 -15.41 20.51
C GLY A 8 -22.74 -15.27 19.22
N GLY A 9 -21.61 -14.56 19.23
CA GLY A 9 -20.60 -14.63 18.19
C GLY A 9 -19.85 -15.96 18.34
N ALA A 10 -20.29 -17.01 17.68
CA ALA A 10 -19.59 -18.29 17.65
C ALA A 10 -18.40 -18.18 16.70
N PHE A 11 -17.19 -18.55 17.16
CA PHE A 11 -16.11 -18.95 16.27
C PHE A 11 -16.69 -19.95 15.27
N GLY A 12 -16.53 -19.66 13.98
CA GLY A 12 -16.98 -20.57 12.92
C GLY A 12 -16.04 -21.78 12.81
N TRP A 13 -16.19 -22.73 13.73
CA TRP A 13 -15.65 -24.07 13.56
C TRP A 13 -16.70 -24.87 12.80
N ASP A 14 -16.32 -25.44 11.67
CA ASP A 14 -17.14 -26.49 11.14
C ASP A 14 -16.99 -27.75 12.04
N HIS A 15 -17.84 -28.77 11.87
CA HIS A 15 -17.84 -30.00 12.67
C HIS A 15 -16.55 -30.83 12.52
N GLY A 16 -15.51 -30.34 11.78
CA GLY A 16 -14.19 -30.95 11.62
C GLY A 16 -13.05 -30.19 12.27
N GLY A 17 -13.29 -29.03 12.91
CA GLY A 17 -12.24 -28.24 13.59
C GLY A 17 -11.36 -27.42 12.65
N GLU A 18 -11.77 -27.20 11.40
CA GLU A 18 -11.06 -26.31 10.48
C GLU A 18 -11.40 -24.84 10.74
N VAL A 19 -10.36 -23.99 10.73
CA VAL A 19 -10.50 -22.53 10.81
C VAL A 19 -11.06 -22.04 9.48
N VAL A 20 -12.30 -21.57 9.47
CA VAL A 20 -12.93 -20.94 8.31
C VAL A 20 -12.38 -19.52 8.15
N ALA A 21 -12.13 -19.12 6.90
CA ALA A 21 -11.72 -17.74 6.59
C ALA A 21 -12.75 -16.72 7.12
N ILE A 22 -12.27 -15.66 7.76
CA ILE A 22 -13.12 -14.59 8.27
C ILE A 22 -13.60 -13.74 7.09
N GLN A 23 -14.92 -13.58 6.97
CA GLN A 23 -15.52 -12.67 5.99
C GLN A 23 -15.42 -11.24 6.53
N ASN A 24 -14.79 -10.35 5.77
CA ASN A 24 -14.75 -8.93 6.10
C ASN A 24 -15.37 -8.13 4.92
N PRO A 25 -16.58 -7.55 5.10
CA PRO A 25 -17.29 -6.83 4.04
C PRO A 25 -16.51 -5.63 3.47
N PHE A 26 -15.61 -5.05 4.24
CA PHE A 26 -14.77 -3.95 3.75
C PHE A 26 -13.97 -4.33 2.50
N TYR A 27 -13.54 -5.57 2.38
CA TYR A 27 -12.79 -6.06 1.22
C TYR A 27 -13.68 -6.67 0.12
N GLY A 28 -14.99 -6.47 0.23
CA GLY A 28 -15.95 -6.92 -0.78
C GLY A 28 -16.24 -5.88 -1.87
N PRO A 29 -16.86 -6.31 -2.99
CA PRO A 29 -17.17 -5.42 -4.12
C PRO A 29 -18.13 -4.28 -3.78
N GLU A 30 -18.98 -4.43 -2.77
CA GLU A 30 -19.90 -3.37 -2.32
C GLU A 30 -19.13 -2.14 -1.82
N THR A 31 -17.99 -2.35 -1.14
CA THR A 31 -17.12 -1.28 -0.63
C THR A 31 -16.04 -0.90 -1.62
N GLN A 32 -15.41 -1.88 -2.25
CA GLN A 32 -14.24 -1.68 -3.09
C GLN A 32 -14.56 -1.49 -4.57
N GLY A 33 -15.83 -1.66 -5.00
CA GLY A 33 -16.19 -1.70 -6.41
C GLY A 33 -15.64 -2.96 -7.10
N ASP A 34 -15.73 -2.99 -8.42
CA ASP A 34 -15.30 -4.14 -9.21
C ASP A 34 -13.78 -4.32 -9.21
N PHE A 35 -13.34 -5.53 -8.98
CA PHE A 35 -11.96 -5.98 -9.13
C PHE A 35 -11.92 -7.43 -9.61
N SER A 36 -10.80 -7.84 -10.19
CA SER A 36 -10.55 -9.21 -10.63
C SER A 36 -9.57 -9.90 -9.69
N LEU A 37 -9.69 -11.23 -9.61
CA LEU A 37 -8.73 -12.07 -8.88
C LEU A 37 -7.97 -12.95 -9.88
N HIS A 38 -6.65 -12.81 -9.92
CA HIS A 38 -5.79 -13.72 -10.66
C HIS A 38 -5.29 -14.84 -9.74
N ASN A 39 -5.46 -16.09 -10.16
CA ASN A 39 -4.97 -17.25 -9.42
C ASN A 39 -3.50 -17.52 -9.82
N LEU A 40 -2.58 -17.23 -8.92
CA LEU A 40 -1.14 -17.49 -9.09
C LEU A 40 -0.74 -18.93 -8.74
N GLY A 41 -1.67 -19.74 -8.22
CA GLY A 41 -1.37 -21.07 -7.69
C GLY A 41 -0.51 -21.01 -6.44
N ASN A 42 0.49 -21.86 -6.37
CA ASN A 42 1.43 -21.90 -5.25
C ASN A 42 2.61 -20.96 -5.50
N LEU A 43 2.74 -19.93 -4.67
CA LEU A 43 3.80 -18.94 -4.76
C LEU A 43 4.90 -19.23 -3.74
N VAL A 44 6.11 -19.52 -4.21
CA VAL A 44 7.29 -19.62 -3.33
C VAL A 44 7.73 -18.21 -2.95
N LEU A 45 7.79 -17.95 -1.64
CA LEU A 45 8.13 -16.64 -1.07
C LEU A 45 9.65 -16.47 -0.88
N GLU A 46 10.10 -15.23 -0.67
CA GLU A 46 11.50 -14.94 -0.33
C GLU A 46 11.95 -15.63 0.97
N SER A 47 11.02 -15.88 1.89
CA SER A 47 11.29 -16.65 3.11
C SER A 47 11.60 -18.13 2.86
N GLY A 48 11.36 -18.63 1.67
CA GLY A 48 11.41 -20.07 1.31
C GLY A 48 10.10 -20.80 1.61
N GLU A 49 9.14 -20.19 2.29
CA GLU A 49 7.81 -20.75 2.49
C GLU A 49 6.99 -20.70 1.20
N THR A 50 5.93 -21.48 1.12
CA THR A 50 5.01 -21.48 -0.03
C THR A 50 3.64 -20.99 0.41
N LEU A 51 3.17 -19.88 -0.16
CA LEU A 51 1.77 -19.46 -0.06
C LEU A 51 0.94 -20.26 -1.08
N ARG A 52 0.00 -21.05 -0.59
CA ARG A 52 -0.79 -21.98 -1.42
C ARG A 52 -2.07 -21.32 -1.92
N GLY A 53 -2.41 -21.64 -3.17
CA GLY A 53 -3.62 -21.12 -3.80
C GLY A 53 -3.69 -19.60 -3.83
N THR A 54 -2.55 -18.95 -4.04
CA THR A 54 -2.38 -17.50 -3.98
C THR A 54 -3.26 -16.81 -4.99
N LYS A 55 -4.05 -15.84 -4.51
CA LYS A 55 -4.89 -14.96 -5.35
C LYS A 55 -4.39 -13.54 -5.25
N LEU A 56 -4.29 -12.87 -6.38
CA LEU A 56 -3.88 -11.47 -6.48
C LEU A 56 -5.04 -10.64 -7.02
N ALA A 57 -5.50 -9.68 -6.23
CA ALA A 57 -6.55 -8.75 -6.63
C ALA A 57 -5.97 -7.62 -7.48
N TYR A 58 -6.67 -7.28 -8.55
CA TYR A 58 -6.28 -6.19 -9.43
C TYR A 58 -7.49 -5.57 -10.12
N ARG A 59 -7.31 -4.39 -10.63
CA ARG A 59 -8.26 -3.72 -11.51
C ARG A 59 -7.53 -3.09 -12.69
N THR A 60 -8.26 -2.80 -13.76
CA THR A 60 -7.71 -2.19 -14.96
C THR A 60 -8.56 -1.01 -15.42
N ALA A 61 -7.93 -0.04 -16.06
CA ALA A 61 -8.58 1.04 -16.76
C ALA A 61 -7.89 1.30 -18.10
N GLY A 62 -8.67 1.67 -19.12
CA GLY A 62 -8.16 1.89 -20.46
C GLY A 62 -7.96 0.63 -21.30
N THR A 63 -7.29 0.78 -22.44
CA THR A 63 -7.09 -0.29 -23.42
C THR A 63 -5.61 -0.49 -23.72
N LEU A 64 -5.15 -1.74 -23.62
CA LEU A 64 -3.79 -2.11 -24.00
C LEU A 64 -3.64 -2.07 -25.52
N ASN A 65 -2.68 -1.28 -26.01
CA ASN A 65 -2.43 -1.17 -27.43
C ASN A 65 -1.75 -2.46 -27.99
N ALA A 66 -1.79 -2.64 -29.30
CA ALA A 66 -1.26 -3.84 -29.95
C ALA A 66 0.24 -4.06 -29.69
N ALA A 67 1.01 -2.98 -29.56
CA ALA A 67 2.43 -3.02 -29.22
C ALA A 67 2.72 -3.25 -27.73
N LYS A 68 1.68 -3.22 -26.88
CA LYS A 68 1.76 -3.30 -25.40
C LYS A 68 2.70 -2.25 -24.79
N SER A 69 2.83 -1.11 -25.45
CA SER A 69 3.77 -0.04 -25.07
C SER A 69 3.17 1.04 -24.18
N ASN A 70 1.87 0.97 -23.87
CA ASN A 70 1.16 1.93 -23.04
C ASN A 70 0.74 1.38 -21.67
N ALA A 71 1.38 0.31 -21.20
CA ALA A 71 1.07 -0.30 -19.93
C ALA A 71 1.65 0.50 -18.75
N VAL A 72 0.81 0.83 -17.79
CA VAL A 72 1.17 1.49 -16.53
C VAL A 72 0.80 0.59 -15.37
N LEU A 73 1.71 0.42 -14.42
CA LEU A 73 1.44 -0.28 -13.16
C LEU A 73 1.34 0.75 -12.02
N VAL A 74 0.24 0.70 -11.28
CA VAL A 74 0.04 1.48 -10.05
C VAL A 74 0.05 0.54 -8.85
N THR A 75 0.92 0.80 -7.90
CA THR A 75 1.09 -0.01 -6.68
C THR A 75 0.42 0.67 -5.49
N THR A 76 -0.17 -0.13 -4.60
CA THR A 76 -0.90 0.37 -3.42
C THR A 76 0.04 0.63 -2.24
N TRP A 77 -0.33 1.57 -1.32
CA TRP A 77 0.37 1.77 -0.04
C TRP A 77 -0.13 0.81 1.04
N PHE A 78 0.40 0.89 2.27
CA PHE A 78 0.20 -0.15 3.30
C PHE A 78 -1.27 -0.39 3.70
N SER A 79 -2.09 0.64 3.71
CA SER A 79 -3.54 0.59 4.03
C SER A 79 -4.43 0.92 2.83
N GLY A 80 -3.84 1.24 1.68
CA GLY A 80 -4.58 1.60 0.47
C GLY A 80 -5.07 0.39 -0.31
N THR A 81 -6.21 0.54 -0.95
CA THR A 81 -6.76 -0.43 -1.89
C THR A 81 -6.66 0.07 -3.32
N GLY A 82 -6.81 -0.82 -4.27
CA GLY A 82 -6.82 -0.45 -5.69
C GLY A 82 -7.91 0.58 -6.02
N LYS A 83 -9.03 0.59 -5.28
CA LYS A 83 -10.06 1.63 -5.42
C LYS A 83 -9.51 3.00 -5.06
N VAL A 84 -8.84 3.13 -3.92
CA VAL A 84 -8.26 4.42 -3.50
C VAL A 84 -7.22 4.91 -4.50
N MET A 85 -6.36 4.02 -5.01
CA MET A 85 -5.39 4.40 -6.06
C MET A 85 -6.08 4.88 -7.33
N GLN A 86 -7.15 4.20 -7.74
CA GLN A 86 -7.92 4.60 -8.91
C GLN A 86 -8.55 5.98 -8.71
N ASP A 87 -9.19 6.19 -7.57
CA ASP A 87 -9.90 7.45 -7.27
C ASP A 87 -8.94 8.65 -7.19
N VAL A 88 -7.70 8.44 -6.71
CA VAL A 88 -6.71 9.52 -6.56
C VAL A 88 -5.93 9.79 -7.84
N TYR A 89 -5.49 8.76 -8.57
CA TYR A 89 -4.47 8.94 -9.61
C TYR A 89 -5.00 8.75 -11.03
N VAL A 90 -6.18 8.16 -11.24
CA VAL A 90 -6.66 7.77 -12.57
C VAL A 90 -7.91 8.54 -12.95
N GLY A 91 -7.88 9.19 -14.11
CA GLY A 91 -9.05 9.95 -14.59
C GLY A 91 -8.75 10.72 -15.85
N PRO A 92 -9.79 11.31 -16.48
CA PRO A 92 -9.66 12.07 -17.72
C PRO A 92 -8.79 13.33 -17.53
N ASP A 93 -8.82 13.94 -16.34
CA ASP A 93 -8.07 15.15 -16.00
C ASP A 93 -6.69 14.84 -15.39
N HIS A 94 -6.32 13.56 -15.27
CA HIS A 94 -5.03 13.12 -14.78
C HIS A 94 -4.08 12.72 -15.91
N VAL A 95 -2.78 12.74 -15.63
CA VAL A 95 -1.77 12.20 -16.54
C VAL A 95 -2.01 10.71 -16.77
N LEU A 96 -2.46 9.97 -15.74
CA LEU A 96 -2.88 8.58 -15.88
C LEU A 96 -4.33 8.53 -16.43
N ASN A 97 -4.46 8.94 -17.68
CA ASN A 97 -5.74 8.96 -18.42
C ASN A 97 -5.96 7.61 -19.12
N PRO A 98 -7.10 6.91 -18.85
CA PRO A 98 -7.44 5.63 -19.47
C PRO A 98 -7.61 5.69 -21.01
N GLU A 99 -7.80 6.85 -21.60
CA GLU A 99 -7.82 7.01 -23.06
C GLU A 99 -6.43 6.84 -23.69
N ARG A 100 -5.37 7.07 -22.91
CA ARG A 100 -3.97 7.02 -23.37
C ARG A 100 -3.23 5.78 -22.89
N TYR A 101 -3.52 5.33 -21.67
CA TYR A 101 -2.80 4.27 -21.02
C TYR A 101 -3.70 3.09 -20.66
N PHE A 102 -3.12 1.90 -20.69
CA PHE A 102 -3.68 0.73 -20.05
C PHE A 102 -3.09 0.64 -18.63
N ILE A 103 -3.91 0.94 -17.66
CA ILE A 103 -3.51 1.08 -16.26
C ILE A 103 -3.91 -0.17 -15.51
N VAL A 104 -2.94 -0.84 -14.90
CA VAL A 104 -3.15 -1.99 -14.02
C VAL A 104 -2.86 -1.53 -12.58
N ILE A 105 -3.84 -1.67 -11.70
CA ILE A 105 -3.71 -1.34 -10.27
C ILE A 105 -3.77 -2.65 -9.50
N VAL A 106 -2.79 -2.93 -8.67
CA VAL A 106 -2.67 -4.22 -7.98
C VAL A 106 -2.70 -4.02 -6.46
N ASP A 107 -3.59 -4.77 -5.81
CA ASP A 107 -3.65 -4.84 -4.36
C ASP A 107 -2.60 -5.83 -3.85
N GLN A 108 -1.78 -5.38 -2.90
CA GLN A 108 -0.68 -6.17 -2.35
C GLN A 108 -1.16 -7.49 -1.72
N LEU A 109 -0.32 -8.51 -1.76
CA LEU A 109 -0.50 -9.71 -0.93
C LEU A 109 -0.53 -9.30 0.55
N GLY A 110 -1.43 -9.87 1.30
CA GLY A 110 -1.59 -9.56 2.73
C GLY A 110 -2.39 -8.29 3.04
N SER A 111 -2.87 -7.53 2.03
CA SER A 111 -3.58 -6.25 2.24
C SER A 111 -5.09 -6.36 2.46
N GLY A 112 -5.64 -7.55 2.33
CA GLY A 112 -7.07 -7.82 2.54
C GLY A 112 -7.82 -8.30 1.30
N LEU A 113 -7.63 -7.68 0.13
CA LEU A 113 -8.28 -8.11 -1.12
C LEU A 113 -7.56 -9.30 -1.77
N SER A 114 -6.24 -9.23 -1.88
CA SER A 114 -5.40 -10.37 -2.27
C SER A 114 -5.34 -11.39 -1.14
N SER A 115 -4.74 -12.57 -1.38
CA SER A 115 -4.49 -13.54 -0.31
C SER A 115 -3.89 -12.89 0.92
N SER A 116 -4.56 -13.01 2.05
CA SER A 116 -4.31 -12.28 3.30
C SER A 116 -4.57 -13.18 4.51
N PRO A 117 -4.09 -12.84 5.70
CA PRO A 117 -4.26 -13.65 6.89
C PRO A 117 -5.70 -14.11 7.15
N HIS A 118 -6.68 -13.20 7.04
CA HIS A 118 -8.07 -13.48 7.36
C HIS A 118 -8.84 -14.25 6.26
N ASN A 119 -8.44 -14.10 4.99
CA ASN A 119 -9.15 -14.70 3.86
C ASN A 119 -8.48 -15.95 3.27
N THR A 120 -7.32 -16.35 3.80
CA THR A 120 -6.61 -17.57 3.40
C THR A 120 -7.10 -18.74 4.25
N PRO A 121 -7.42 -19.92 3.67
CA PRO A 121 -7.90 -21.06 4.43
C PRO A 121 -6.78 -21.72 5.25
N ALA A 122 -7.18 -22.53 6.24
CA ALA A 122 -6.24 -23.39 6.96
C ALA A 122 -5.45 -24.28 5.97
N PRO A 123 -4.18 -24.62 6.28
CA PRO A 123 -3.46 -24.33 7.54
C PRO A 123 -2.77 -22.97 7.57
N GLN A 124 -2.94 -22.11 6.56
CA GLN A 124 -2.23 -20.82 6.43
C GLN A 124 -3.12 -19.62 6.84
N ALA A 125 -4.17 -19.84 7.62
CA ALA A 125 -5.06 -18.79 8.11
C ALA A 125 -4.46 -17.98 9.25
N MET A 126 -4.89 -16.73 9.39
CA MET A 126 -4.61 -15.84 10.51
C MET A 126 -3.10 -15.71 10.80
N THR A 127 -2.65 -16.01 12.01
CA THR A 127 -1.22 -15.92 12.41
C THR A 127 -0.33 -17.00 11.77
N LYS A 128 -0.93 -17.98 11.11
CA LYS A 128 -0.22 -19.00 10.31
C LYS A 128 0.06 -18.55 8.88
N PHE A 129 -0.41 -17.35 8.52
CA PHE A 129 -0.13 -16.77 7.20
C PHE A 129 1.38 -16.55 7.06
N PRO A 130 1.99 -16.93 5.92
CA PRO A 130 3.43 -16.84 5.73
C PRO A 130 3.93 -15.39 5.78
N LYS A 131 5.19 -15.21 6.15
CA LYS A 131 5.84 -13.88 6.18
C LYS A 131 6.15 -13.43 4.76
N LEU A 132 5.51 -12.36 4.34
CA LEU A 132 5.72 -11.74 3.02
C LEU A 132 6.84 -10.70 3.05
N ALA A 133 7.47 -10.51 1.91
CA ALA A 133 8.36 -9.39 1.59
C ALA A 133 7.81 -8.58 0.41
N ILE A 134 8.29 -7.36 0.19
CA ILE A 134 7.91 -6.53 -0.96
C ILE A 134 8.27 -7.21 -2.28
N GLY A 135 9.38 -7.95 -2.34
CA GLY A 135 9.75 -8.72 -3.52
C GLY A 135 8.76 -9.84 -3.88
N ASP A 136 8.00 -10.36 -2.89
CA ASP A 136 6.91 -11.31 -3.17
C ASP A 136 5.77 -10.65 -3.94
N ASP A 137 5.39 -9.40 -3.55
CA ASP A 137 4.41 -8.62 -4.30
C ASP A 137 4.89 -8.35 -5.73
N VAL A 138 6.12 -7.91 -5.89
CA VAL A 138 6.71 -7.58 -7.19
C VAL A 138 6.76 -8.79 -8.12
N ARG A 139 7.10 -9.98 -7.59
CA ARG A 139 7.04 -11.23 -8.37
C ARG A 139 5.60 -11.61 -8.74
N ALA A 140 4.65 -11.47 -7.81
CA ALA A 140 3.25 -11.72 -8.05
C ALA A 140 2.66 -10.78 -9.12
N GLN A 141 2.98 -9.50 -9.04
CA GLN A 141 2.59 -8.48 -10.02
C GLN A 141 3.18 -8.77 -11.40
N ARG A 142 4.46 -9.15 -11.45
CA ARG A 142 5.12 -9.53 -12.71
C ARG A 142 4.44 -10.73 -13.37
N ASN A 143 4.10 -11.75 -12.58
CA ASN A 143 3.40 -12.93 -13.08
C ASN A 143 2.02 -12.54 -13.62
N LEU A 144 1.24 -11.74 -12.89
CA LEU A 144 -0.04 -11.19 -13.35
C LEU A 144 0.11 -10.48 -14.72
N LEU A 145 1.05 -9.54 -14.82
CA LEU A 145 1.28 -8.77 -16.04
C LEU A 145 1.59 -9.66 -17.24
N LYS A 146 2.42 -10.68 -17.03
CA LYS A 146 2.79 -11.63 -18.07
C LYS A 146 1.65 -12.58 -18.42
N ASP A 147 1.05 -13.23 -17.42
CA ASP A 147 0.13 -14.35 -17.61
C ASP A 147 -1.23 -13.89 -18.13
N VAL A 148 -1.72 -12.73 -17.67
CA VAL A 148 -3.03 -12.20 -18.07
C VAL A 148 -2.96 -11.30 -19.29
N PHE A 149 -1.93 -10.46 -19.37
CA PHE A 149 -1.86 -9.40 -20.40
C PHE A 149 -0.71 -9.62 -21.40
N GLY A 150 0.24 -10.50 -21.12
CA GLY A 150 1.44 -10.67 -21.90
C GLY A 150 2.30 -9.39 -21.96
N ILE A 151 2.27 -8.60 -20.87
CA ILE A 151 3.08 -7.39 -20.74
C ILE A 151 4.47 -7.77 -20.25
N GLU A 152 5.49 -7.42 -21.02
CA GLU A 152 6.89 -7.67 -20.71
C GLU A 152 7.63 -6.38 -20.33
N LYS A 153 7.02 -5.21 -20.60
CA LYS A 153 7.61 -3.91 -20.35
C LYS A 153 6.54 -2.91 -19.91
N LEU A 154 6.86 -2.09 -18.91
CA LEU A 154 6.02 -1.02 -18.38
C LEU A 154 6.50 0.32 -18.94
N ALA A 155 5.59 1.09 -19.53
CA ALA A 155 5.84 2.48 -19.89
C ALA A 155 6.09 3.35 -18.65
N LEU A 156 5.39 3.01 -17.56
CA LEU A 156 5.52 3.68 -16.26
C LEU A 156 5.13 2.70 -15.15
N ILE A 157 5.87 2.76 -14.06
CA ILE A 157 5.41 2.28 -12.76
C ILE A 157 5.35 3.45 -11.79
N ILE A 158 4.28 3.52 -10.99
CA ILE A 158 4.06 4.59 -10.01
C ILE A 158 3.53 4.03 -8.70
N GLY A 159 3.99 4.58 -7.59
CA GLY A 159 3.49 4.27 -6.26
C GLY A 159 3.89 5.29 -5.22
N GLY A 160 3.04 5.45 -4.21
CA GLY A 160 3.31 6.28 -3.04
C GLY A 160 3.56 5.44 -1.78
N SER A 161 4.35 5.96 -0.83
CA SER A 161 4.62 5.29 0.43
C SER A 161 5.18 3.87 0.20
N MET A 162 4.63 2.85 0.83
CA MET A 162 5.00 1.46 0.59
C MET A 162 4.81 1.02 -0.88
N GLY A 163 3.89 1.68 -1.62
CA GLY A 163 3.82 1.54 -3.08
C GLY A 163 5.08 2.03 -3.78
N GLY A 164 5.65 3.14 -3.34
CA GLY A 164 6.93 3.64 -3.84
C GLY A 164 8.09 2.71 -3.52
N GLN A 165 8.07 2.01 -2.39
CA GLN A 165 9.04 0.95 -2.08
C GLN A 165 8.91 -0.24 -3.05
N GLN A 166 7.69 -0.58 -3.50
CA GLN A 166 7.50 -1.56 -4.57
C GLN A 166 8.06 -1.05 -5.90
N VAL A 167 7.96 0.26 -6.20
CA VAL A 167 8.57 0.84 -7.41
C VAL A 167 10.09 0.70 -7.38
N TYR A 168 10.75 1.00 -6.25
CA TYR A 168 12.18 0.74 -6.08
C TYR A 168 12.53 -0.74 -6.30
N GLU A 169 11.76 -1.62 -5.69
CA GLU A 169 11.96 -3.06 -5.83
C GLU A 169 11.86 -3.52 -7.28
N TRP A 170 10.83 -3.06 -8.02
CA TRP A 170 10.67 -3.33 -9.45
C TRP A 170 11.86 -2.85 -10.26
N ALA A 171 12.28 -1.60 -10.05
CA ALA A 171 13.34 -0.98 -10.82
C ALA A 171 14.70 -1.64 -10.58
N VAL A 172 14.96 -2.13 -9.37
CA VAL A 172 16.20 -2.86 -9.02
C VAL A 172 16.16 -4.32 -9.48
N ALA A 173 15.04 -5.03 -9.26
CA ALA A 173 14.93 -6.46 -9.57
C ALA A 173 14.74 -6.71 -11.07
N TYR A 174 14.02 -5.83 -11.77
CA TYR A 174 13.68 -5.97 -13.19
C TYR A 174 14.00 -4.71 -14.00
N PRO A 175 15.26 -4.26 -14.04
CA PRO A 175 15.64 -2.97 -14.62
C PRO A 175 15.27 -2.82 -16.10
N THR A 176 15.23 -3.93 -16.86
CA THR A 176 14.88 -3.90 -18.30
C THR A 176 13.39 -3.87 -18.58
N MET A 177 12.56 -4.13 -17.55
CA MET A 177 11.09 -4.14 -17.69
C MET A 177 10.45 -2.78 -17.41
N VAL A 178 11.19 -1.83 -16.82
CA VAL A 178 10.67 -0.52 -16.41
C VAL A 178 11.30 0.58 -17.25
N GLU A 179 10.49 1.31 -18.02
CA GLU A 179 10.98 2.46 -18.78
C GLU A 179 11.07 3.71 -17.92
N ARG A 180 10.04 3.94 -17.10
CA ARG A 180 9.94 5.10 -16.21
C ARG A 180 9.43 4.68 -14.84
N ALA A 181 10.02 5.26 -13.79
CA ALA A 181 9.67 5.01 -12.39
C ALA A 181 9.31 6.32 -11.68
N ALA A 182 8.11 6.39 -11.15
CA ALA A 182 7.61 7.53 -10.36
C ALA A 182 7.43 7.08 -8.89
N ILE A 183 8.25 7.61 -8.00
CA ILE A 183 8.35 7.21 -6.60
C ILE A 183 7.89 8.39 -5.75
N ILE A 184 6.76 8.25 -5.05
CA ILE A 184 6.19 9.32 -4.24
C ILE A 184 6.35 8.97 -2.76
N ALA A 185 6.94 9.87 -1.97
CA ALA A 185 7.05 9.76 -0.51
C ALA A 185 7.51 8.35 -0.05
N ALA A 186 8.65 7.88 -0.55
CA ALA A 186 9.20 6.55 -0.26
C ALA A 186 10.72 6.51 -0.33
N THR A 187 11.32 5.57 0.39
CA THR A 187 12.75 5.25 0.38
C THR A 187 13.01 3.82 -0.07
N ALA A 188 14.16 3.59 -0.67
CA ALA A 188 14.59 2.28 -1.18
C ALA A 188 14.88 1.27 -0.05
N ARG A 189 15.19 1.77 1.12
CA ARG A 189 15.42 1.00 2.35
C ARG A 189 14.80 1.72 3.54
N ILE A 190 14.16 0.96 4.42
CA ILE A 190 13.59 1.51 5.66
C ILE A 190 14.70 2.10 6.54
N SER A 191 14.47 3.29 7.09
CA SER A 191 15.35 3.92 8.07
C SER A 191 15.07 3.42 9.49
N LEU A 192 15.99 3.70 10.42
CA LEU A 192 15.78 3.38 11.83
C LEU A 192 14.59 4.14 12.43
N HIS A 193 14.35 5.38 11.99
CA HIS A 193 13.18 6.16 12.40
C HIS A 193 11.87 5.49 11.96
N GLN A 194 11.78 5.12 10.69
CA GLN A 194 10.61 4.41 10.15
C GLN A 194 10.40 3.06 10.86
N ARG A 195 11.49 2.35 11.16
CA ARG A 195 11.40 1.08 11.87
C ARG A 195 10.75 1.24 13.25
N VAL A 196 11.21 2.20 14.06
CA VAL A 196 10.63 2.49 15.39
C VAL A 196 9.17 2.91 15.24
N PHE A 197 8.86 3.76 14.25
CA PHE A 197 7.48 4.17 13.98
C PHE A 197 6.57 2.97 13.68
N VAL A 198 6.98 2.08 12.78
CA VAL A 198 6.19 0.88 12.42
C VAL A 198 6.07 -0.07 13.61
N GLU A 199 7.12 -0.27 14.42
CA GLU A 199 7.05 -1.04 15.66
C GLU A 199 5.99 -0.48 16.62
N THR A 200 5.92 0.85 16.76
CA THR A 200 4.89 1.50 17.59
C THR A 200 3.46 1.24 17.08
N LEU A 201 3.26 1.22 15.76
CA LEU A 201 1.96 0.86 15.17
C LEU A 201 1.58 -0.60 15.44
N ILE A 202 2.55 -1.51 15.30
CA ILE A 202 2.36 -2.94 15.59
C ILE A 202 1.99 -3.13 17.06
N GLU A 203 2.72 -2.50 17.98
CA GLU A 203 2.44 -2.57 19.41
C GLU A 203 1.07 -2.00 19.77
N ALA A 204 0.63 -0.92 19.11
CA ALA A 204 -0.69 -0.35 19.33
C ALA A 204 -1.82 -1.36 19.05
N ILE A 205 -1.70 -2.17 18.01
CA ILE A 205 -2.68 -3.21 17.68
C ILE A 205 -2.50 -4.42 18.60
N THR A 206 -1.29 -4.95 18.73
CA THR A 206 -1.03 -6.22 19.40
C THR A 206 -1.16 -6.17 20.92
N SER A 207 -1.10 -4.97 21.52
CA SER A 207 -1.38 -4.73 22.93
C SER A 207 -2.87 -4.73 23.28
N ASP A 208 -3.77 -4.83 22.30
CA ASP A 208 -5.19 -5.01 22.56
C ASP A 208 -5.45 -6.47 22.98
N PRO A 209 -6.00 -6.72 24.18
CA PRO A 209 -6.31 -8.08 24.61
C PRO A 209 -7.22 -8.84 23.63
N ALA A 210 -8.11 -8.12 22.92
CA ALA A 210 -9.01 -8.71 21.96
C ALA A 210 -8.29 -9.22 20.68
N TRP A 211 -7.07 -8.74 20.40
CA TRP A 211 -6.24 -9.30 19.33
C TRP A 211 -5.88 -10.76 19.57
N ASN A 212 -5.74 -11.16 20.85
CA ASN A 212 -5.60 -12.56 21.29
C ASN A 212 -4.54 -13.35 20.48
N GLY A 213 -3.33 -12.77 20.33
CA GLY A 213 -2.28 -13.39 19.52
C GLY A 213 -2.63 -13.55 18.03
N GLY A 214 -3.53 -12.72 17.53
CA GLY A 214 -4.01 -12.71 16.14
C GLY A 214 -5.12 -13.70 15.84
N TRP A 215 -5.80 -14.22 16.88
CA TRP A 215 -6.96 -15.09 16.77
C TRP A 215 -8.19 -14.40 17.35
N TYR A 216 -8.98 -13.75 16.52
CA TYR A 216 -10.21 -13.04 16.85
C TYR A 216 -11.34 -13.51 15.92
N ALA A 217 -12.60 -13.32 16.32
CA ALA A 217 -13.76 -13.70 15.53
C ALA A 217 -14.09 -12.65 14.44
N SER A 218 -13.84 -11.38 14.77
CA SER A 218 -14.02 -10.24 13.86
C SER A 218 -12.91 -9.23 14.06
N GLY A 219 -12.44 -8.61 12.98
CA GLY A 219 -11.50 -7.47 13.07
C GLY A 219 -12.02 -6.33 13.93
N LEU A 220 -13.34 -6.16 14.00
CA LEU A 220 -14.00 -5.15 14.85
C LEU A 220 -13.84 -5.41 16.35
N ASP A 221 -13.49 -6.61 16.77
CA ASP A 221 -13.22 -6.92 18.17
C ASP A 221 -11.94 -6.22 18.67
N VAL A 222 -10.96 -5.97 17.77
CA VAL A 222 -9.66 -5.37 18.07
C VAL A 222 -9.72 -3.84 18.01
N ARG A 223 -10.86 -3.27 18.33
CA ARG A 223 -11.16 -1.85 18.15
C ARG A 223 -10.22 -0.92 18.93
N ALA A 224 -9.91 -1.25 20.17
CA ALA A 224 -9.07 -0.38 21.00
C ALA A 224 -7.63 -0.29 20.47
N GLY A 225 -7.10 -1.39 19.91
CA GLY A 225 -5.82 -1.42 19.23
C GLY A 225 -5.81 -0.60 17.95
N MET A 226 -6.84 -0.78 17.13
CA MET A 226 -7.02 -0.03 15.88
C MET A 226 -7.18 1.46 16.12
N ASP A 227 -7.94 1.87 17.15
CA ASP A 227 -8.12 3.28 17.55
C ASP A 227 -6.80 3.92 18.00
N ARG A 228 -5.97 3.20 18.77
CA ARG A 228 -4.64 3.67 19.17
C ARG A 228 -3.73 3.86 17.97
N MET A 229 -3.68 2.86 17.09
CA MET A 229 -2.90 2.91 15.86
C MET A 229 -3.33 4.09 14.98
N ALA A 230 -4.64 4.30 14.78
CA ALA A 230 -5.18 5.42 14.01
C ALA A 230 -4.76 6.79 14.57
N ARG A 231 -4.72 6.95 15.91
CA ARG A 231 -4.24 8.19 16.56
C ARG A 231 -2.74 8.43 16.37
N ILE A 232 -1.93 7.36 16.40
CA ILE A 232 -0.49 7.46 16.14
C ILE A 232 -0.27 7.88 14.68
N VAL A 233 -0.99 7.26 13.75
CA VAL A 233 -0.97 7.65 12.32
C VAL A 233 -1.43 9.09 12.14
N ALA A 234 -2.48 9.53 12.84
CA ALA A 234 -2.93 10.92 12.80
C ALA A 234 -1.82 11.90 13.22
N THR A 235 -1.08 11.57 14.28
CA THR A 235 -0.02 12.45 14.81
C THR A 235 1.19 12.56 13.88
N ALA A 236 1.60 11.45 13.25
CA ALA A 236 2.83 11.41 12.43
C ALA A 236 2.55 11.53 10.92
N GLY A 237 1.36 11.19 10.46
CA GLY A 237 0.99 11.28 9.04
C GLY A 237 0.63 12.69 8.59
N TRP A 238 0.01 13.47 9.46
CA TRP A 238 -0.29 14.88 9.23
C TRP A 238 0.77 15.78 9.84
N SER A 239 1.09 16.88 9.18
CA SER A 239 2.10 17.81 9.69
C SER A 239 1.60 18.65 10.88
N ALA A 240 2.53 19.18 11.67
CA ALA A 240 2.18 20.16 12.71
C ALA A 240 1.49 21.42 12.15
N GLN A 241 1.82 21.79 10.90
CA GLN A 241 1.18 22.91 10.22
C GLN A 241 -0.29 22.62 9.90
N PHE A 242 -0.61 21.40 9.46
CA PHE A 242 -1.99 20.97 9.20
C PHE A 242 -2.89 21.20 10.43
N TYR A 243 -2.40 20.84 11.62
CA TYR A 243 -3.13 21.04 12.87
C TYR A 243 -3.20 22.51 13.28
N ARG A 244 -2.10 23.25 13.21
CA ARG A 244 -2.06 24.68 13.59
C ARG A 244 -3.00 25.52 12.74
N ASP A 245 -3.09 25.24 11.45
CA ASP A 245 -3.89 25.98 10.48
C ASP A 245 -5.31 25.41 10.36
N GLU A 246 -5.70 24.48 11.25
CA GLU A 246 -7.00 23.78 11.27
C GLU A 246 -7.44 23.28 9.89
N ARG A 247 -6.51 22.76 9.09
CA ARG A 247 -6.78 22.31 7.72
C ARG A 247 -7.78 21.14 7.68
N TRP A 248 -7.90 20.39 8.76
CA TRP A 248 -8.97 19.41 8.93
C TRP A 248 -10.37 20.04 8.85
N ARG A 249 -10.52 21.34 9.18
CA ARG A 249 -11.75 22.10 9.00
C ARG A 249 -11.91 22.62 7.56
N SER A 250 -10.87 23.28 7.05
CA SER A 250 -10.94 24.00 5.77
C SER A 250 -10.85 23.10 4.54
N ILE A 251 -10.12 21.97 4.62
CA ILE A 251 -9.91 21.06 3.50
C ILE A 251 -10.78 19.80 3.61
N ILE A 252 -10.89 19.22 4.81
CA ILE A 252 -11.64 17.97 5.01
C ILE A 252 -13.10 18.23 5.42
N GLY A 253 -13.42 19.44 5.94
CA GLY A 253 -14.78 19.84 6.27
C GLY A 253 -15.27 19.38 7.64
N MET A 254 -14.35 19.01 8.56
CA MET A 254 -14.73 18.54 9.90
C MET A 254 -15.05 19.69 10.84
N SER A 255 -16.02 19.48 11.74
CA SER A 255 -16.52 20.52 12.67
C SER A 255 -15.59 20.78 13.84
N SER A 256 -14.82 19.77 14.27
CA SER A 256 -13.89 19.83 15.39
C SER A 256 -12.71 18.86 15.20
N LEU A 257 -11.67 19.01 16.04
CA LEU A 257 -10.56 18.05 16.06
C LEU A 257 -11.03 16.63 16.42
N ASP A 258 -11.96 16.51 17.37
CA ASP A 258 -12.52 15.21 17.75
C ASP A 258 -13.34 14.58 16.60
N ASP A 259 -14.08 15.40 15.86
CA ASP A 259 -14.79 14.98 14.66
C ASP A 259 -13.82 14.47 13.58
N PHE A 260 -12.73 15.19 13.35
CA PHE A 260 -11.66 14.74 12.45
C PHE A 260 -11.04 13.41 12.91
N ILE A 261 -10.66 13.28 14.17
CA ILE A 261 -10.03 12.06 14.68
C ILE A 261 -11.00 10.86 14.62
N ASN A 262 -12.26 11.05 14.99
CA ASN A 262 -13.23 9.96 15.03
C ASN A 262 -13.83 9.69 13.64
N GLY A 263 -14.23 10.74 12.92
CA GLY A 263 -14.95 10.61 11.65
C GLY A 263 -14.05 10.36 10.43
N VAL A 264 -12.74 10.67 10.54
CA VAL A 264 -11.79 10.43 9.45
C VAL A 264 -10.77 9.38 9.85
N MET A 265 -9.93 9.67 10.85
CA MET A 265 -8.77 8.83 11.13
C MET A 265 -9.15 7.43 11.64
N LYS A 266 -10.03 7.34 12.64
CA LYS A 266 -10.49 6.04 13.13
C LYS A 266 -11.39 5.35 12.13
N ALA A 267 -12.35 6.09 11.54
CA ALA A 267 -13.30 5.53 10.57
C ALA A 267 -12.59 4.95 9.33
N TYR A 268 -11.44 5.48 8.94
CA TYR A 268 -10.63 4.94 7.85
C TYR A 268 -10.06 3.55 8.17
N PHE A 269 -9.55 3.34 9.39
CA PHE A 269 -8.91 2.09 9.78
C PHE A 269 -9.86 1.07 10.40
N GLU A 270 -10.94 1.51 11.03
CA GLU A 270 -11.89 0.65 11.78
C GLU A 270 -12.40 -0.56 10.98
N PRO A 271 -12.77 -0.44 9.68
CA PRO A 271 -13.28 -1.59 8.92
C PRO A 271 -12.19 -2.55 8.44
N MET A 272 -10.91 -2.19 8.55
CA MET A 272 -9.81 -3.00 8.06
C MET A 272 -9.51 -4.17 9.00
N ASP A 273 -8.97 -5.25 8.42
CA ASP A 273 -8.55 -6.40 9.21
C ASP A 273 -7.21 -6.14 9.92
N PRO A 274 -7.12 -6.31 11.25
CA PRO A 274 -5.91 -6.06 12.01
C PRO A 274 -4.71 -6.88 11.54
N ASN A 275 -4.89 -8.18 11.24
CA ASN A 275 -3.78 -9.03 10.80
C ASN A 275 -3.34 -8.68 9.36
N ALA A 276 -4.24 -8.18 8.52
CA ALA A 276 -3.87 -7.66 7.20
C ALA A 276 -2.99 -6.42 7.34
N LEU A 277 -3.34 -5.46 8.21
CA LEU A 277 -2.48 -4.30 8.49
C LEU A 277 -1.14 -4.71 9.11
N LEU A 278 -1.13 -5.63 10.07
CA LEU A 278 0.10 -6.16 10.66
C LEU A 278 0.98 -6.84 9.61
N CYS A 279 0.40 -7.58 8.68
CA CYS A 279 1.12 -8.18 7.56
C CYS A 279 1.83 -7.11 6.71
N GLN A 280 1.15 -6.01 6.39
CA GLN A 280 1.73 -4.89 5.66
C GLN A 280 2.83 -4.19 6.46
N MET A 281 2.62 -3.93 7.76
CA MET A 281 3.62 -3.32 8.63
C MET A 281 4.89 -4.18 8.72
N HIS A 282 4.75 -5.49 8.83
CA HIS A 282 5.90 -6.41 8.82
C HIS A 282 6.63 -6.45 7.47
N LYS A 283 5.93 -6.28 6.34
CA LYS A 283 6.58 -6.07 5.04
C LYS A 283 7.35 -4.77 5.01
N TRP A 284 6.73 -3.69 5.48
CA TRP A 284 7.37 -2.37 5.56
C TRP A 284 8.67 -2.41 6.37
N GLN A 285 8.66 -3.05 7.54
CA GLN A 285 9.87 -3.22 8.37
C GLN A 285 11.03 -3.95 7.66
N ARG A 286 10.75 -4.71 6.61
CA ARG A 286 11.74 -5.47 5.85
C ARG A 286 12.04 -4.90 4.47
N ALA A 287 11.50 -3.71 4.17
CA ALA A 287 11.74 -3.04 2.90
C ALA A 287 13.21 -2.65 2.77
N ASP A 288 13.94 -3.32 1.89
CA ASP A 288 15.35 -3.09 1.65
C ASP A 288 15.78 -3.67 0.30
N VAL A 289 16.00 -2.81 -0.70
CA VAL A 289 16.47 -3.25 -2.02
C VAL A 289 17.96 -3.58 -2.03
N SER A 290 18.72 -3.21 -0.99
CA SER A 290 20.17 -3.49 -0.92
C SER A 290 20.49 -4.99 -0.90
N ARG A 291 19.51 -5.84 -0.53
CA ARG A 291 19.66 -7.30 -0.59
C ARG A 291 20.00 -7.82 -1.99
N HIS A 292 19.61 -7.09 -3.04
CA HIS A 292 19.97 -7.43 -4.44
C HIS A 292 21.44 -7.19 -4.75
N ALA A 293 22.18 -6.54 -3.86
CA ALA A 293 23.61 -6.25 -3.97
C ALA A 293 24.39 -6.59 -2.69
N GLY A 294 23.97 -7.64 -1.96
CA GLY A 294 24.67 -8.12 -0.78
C GLY A 294 24.66 -7.14 0.40
N GLY A 295 23.66 -6.24 0.48
CA GLY A 295 23.51 -5.23 1.53
C GLY A 295 24.06 -3.83 1.16
N ASP A 296 24.68 -3.68 -0.01
CA ASP A 296 25.14 -2.38 -0.52
C ASP A 296 24.00 -1.66 -1.24
N LEU A 297 23.47 -0.59 -0.60
CA LEU A 297 22.36 0.19 -1.15
C LEU A 297 22.76 0.95 -2.42
N ALA A 298 23.94 1.52 -2.45
CA ALA A 298 24.40 2.27 -3.62
C ALA A 298 24.56 1.33 -4.83
N ALA A 299 25.18 0.17 -4.65
CA ALA A 299 25.29 -0.83 -5.70
C ALA A 299 23.92 -1.35 -6.18
N ALA A 300 22.94 -1.48 -5.28
CA ALA A 300 21.58 -1.87 -5.67
C ALA A 300 20.91 -0.77 -6.50
N LEU A 301 20.97 0.48 -6.08
CA LEU A 301 20.35 1.61 -6.77
C LEU A 301 21.00 1.93 -8.12
N LEU A 302 22.30 1.67 -8.28
CA LEU A 302 23.01 1.74 -9.58
C LEU A 302 22.46 0.79 -10.64
N ARG A 303 21.69 -0.24 -10.26
CA ARG A 303 21.03 -1.16 -11.21
C ARG A 303 19.83 -0.56 -11.92
N ILE A 304 19.28 0.54 -11.38
CA ILE A 304 18.10 1.19 -11.95
C ILE A 304 18.47 1.85 -13.28
N THR A 305 17.84 1.38 -14.37
CA THR A 305 18.01 1.94 -15.72
C THR A 305 16.82 2.78 -16.16
N ALA A 306 15.72 2.71 -15.43
CA ALA A 306 14.52 3.48 -15.70
C ALA A 306 14.77 4.99 -15.52
N LYS A 307 14.17 5.82 -16.36
CA LYS A 307 14.06 7.26 -16.08
C LYS A 307 13.27 7.41 -14.79
N THR A 308 13.91 7.91 -13.75
CA THR A 308 13.35 7.89 -12.39
C THR A 308 13.07 9.28 -11.89
N MET A 309 11.88 9.48 -11.33
CA MET A 309 11.50 10.69 -10.60
C MET A 309 11.13 10.33 -9.16
N ILE A 310 11.80 10.96 -8.21
CA ILE A 310 11.58 10.80 -6.77
C ILE A 310 10.88 12.06 -6.27
N MET A 311 9.72 11.89 -5.67
CA MET A 311 8.80 12.96 -5.29
C MET A 311 8.50 12.91 -3.79
N PRO A 312 9.40 13.38 -2.92
CA PRO A 312 9.10 13.50 -1.49
C PRO A 312 8.03 14.58 -1.23
N ILE A 313 7.31 14.47 -0.12
CA ILE A 313 6.34 15.47 0.33
C ILE A 313 6.98 16.32 1.44
N SER A 314 6.88 17.66 1.35
CA SER A 314 7.68 18.62 2.12
C SER A 314 7.61 18.48 3.64
N HIS A 315 6.50 18.01 4.22
CA HIS A 315 6.33 17.88 5.67
C HIS A 315 6.12 16.42 6.10
N ASP A 316 6.57 15.48 5.28
CA ASP A 316 6.43 14.05 5.53
C ASP A 316 7.34 13.61 6.69
N LEU A 317 6.74 12.96 7.71
CA LEU A 317 7.46 12.36 8.83
C LEU A 317 7.59 10.84 8.71
N PHE A 318 6.83 10.20 7.80
CA PHE A 318 7.00 8.77 7.51
C PHE A 318 8.22 8.54 6.65
N PHE A 319 8.34 9.32 5.57
CA PHE A 319 9.46 9.32 4.63
C PHE A 319 10.01 10.73 4.48
N PRO A 320 10.84 11.18 5.43
CA PRO A 320 11.38 12.54 5.43
C PRO A 320 12.03 12.89 4.09
N PRO A 321 11.82 14.11 3.57
CA PRO A 321 12.38 14.53 2.28
C PRO A 321 13.88 14.31 2.16
N GLN A 322 14.63 14.48 3.25
CA GLN A 322 16.09 14.30 3.28
C GLN A 322 16.51 12.83 3.01
N GLU A 323 15.71 11.86 3.46
CA GLU A 323 15.97 10.44 3.18
C GLU A 323 15.69 10.11 1.71
N CYS A 324 14.62 10.65 1.14
CA CYS A 324 14.31 10.51 -0.29
C CYS A 324 15.36 11.20 -1.18
N GLU A 325 15.87 12.36 -0.75
CA GLU A 325 16.95 13.08 -1.44
C GLU A 325 18.24 12.24 -1.45
N ALA A 326 18.59 11.63 -0.31
CA ALA A 326 19.77 10.77 -0.23
C ALA A 326 19.68 9.59 -1.22
N ASP A 327 18.53 8.95 -1.35
CA ASP A 327 18.30 7.89 -2.35
C ASP A 327 18.41 8.44 -3.77
N SER A 328 17.90 9.65 -4.04
CA SER A 328 17.94 10.27 -5.37
C SER A 328 19.36 10.51 -5.87
N GLN A 329 20.32 10.75 -4.97
CA GLN A 329 21.73 10.92 -5.30
C GLN A 329 22.41 9.61 -5.71
N LEU A 330 21.84 8.46 -5.34
CA LEU A 330 22.37 7.14 -5.65
C LEU A 330 21.75 6.52 -6.91
N VAL A 331 20.59 7.01 -7.37
CA VAL A 331 19.92 6.50 -8.57
C VAL A 331 20.42 7.25 -9.81
N PRO A 332 20.98 6.57 -10.83
CA PRO A 332 21.51 7.22 -12.02
C PRO A 332 20.48 8.10 -12.74
N GLY A 333 20.79 9.38 -12.89
CA GLY A 333 19.94 10.33 -13.61
C GLY A 333 18.58 10.62 -13.00
N ALA A 334 18.35 10.25 -11.73
CA ALA A 334 17.09 10.53 -11.06
C ALA A 334 16.84 12.04 -10.93
N LYS A 335 15.57 12.41 -11.14
CA LYS A 335 15.09 13.77 -10.87
C LYS A 335 14.40 13.83 -9.52
N LEU A 336 14.78 14.77 -8.67
CA LEU A 336 14.09 15.04 -7.40
C LEU A 336 13.11 16.19 -7.59
N ARG A 337 11.85 15.97 -7.22
CA ARG A 337 10.77 16.96 -7.29
C ARG A 337 9.98 16.97 -5.99
N VAL A 338 10.22 17.92 -5.12
CA VAL A 338 9.54 18.01 -3.83
C VAL A 338 8.12 18.50 -4.02
N ILE A 339 7.14 17.68 -3.61
CA ILE A 339 5.72 18.07 -3.56
C ILE A 339 5.53 18.96 -2.35
N GLN A 340 5.13 20.21 -2.57
CA GLN A 340 4.82 21.13 -1.49
C GLN A 340 3.41 20.86 -0.97
N SER A 341 3.30 20.31 0.23
CA SER A 341 2.04 20.06 0.90
C SER A 341 2.19 20.21 2.41
N PRO A 342 1.37 21.04 3.05
CA PRO A 342 1.32 21.14 4.51
C PRO A 342 0.64 19.90 5.16
N GLU A 343 0.12 18.97 4.38
CA GLU A 343 -0.58 17.79 4.86
C GLU A 343 0.36 16.65 5.25
N GLY A 344 1.66 16.81 5.00
CA GLY A 344 2.66 15.77 5.29
C GLY A 344 2.39 14.52 4.46
N HIS A 345 2.63 13.33 5.05
CA HIS A 345 2.45 12.04 4.35
C HIS A 345 1.03 11.85 3.82
N MET A 346 0.02 12.38 4.54
CA MET A 346 -1.39 12.24 4.14
C MET A 346 -1.77 13.04 2.90
N GLY A 347 -0.89 13.90 2.39
CA GLY A 347 -1.03 14.51 1.06
C GLY A 347 -1.25 13.49 -0.05
N LEU A 348 -0.74 12.25 0.11
CA LEU A 348 -0.96 11.12 -0.81
C LEU A 348 -2.45 10.85 -1.10
N ASN A 349 -3.35 11.19 -0.19
CA ASN A 349 -4.79 10.99 -0.37
C ASN A 349 -5.43 12.02 -1.32
N GLY A 350 -4.70 13.06 -1.74
CA GLY A 350 -5.18 14.04 -2.70
C GLY A 350 -6.32 14.93 -2.21
N PHE A 351 -6.49 15.11 -0.88
CA PHE A 351 -7.53 15.97 -0.34
C PHE A 351 -7.37 17.42 -0.80
N GLU A 352 -6.13 17.89 -0.95
CA GLU A 352 -5.83 19.20 -1.49
C GLU A 352 -5.56 19.11 -3.00
N PRO A 353 -6.28 19.90 -3.84
CA PRO A 353 -6.07 19.89 -5.28
C PRO A 353 -4.64 20.22 -5.72
N GLY A 354 -3.91 21.04 -4.96
CA GLY A 354 -2.51 21.39 -5.22
C GLY A 354 -1.56 20.19 -5.22
N TYR A 355 -1.87 19.12 -4.49
CA TYR A 355 -1.09 17.89 -4.53
C TYR A 355 -1.13 17.25 -5.92
N MET A 356 -2.33 16.98 -6.44
CA MET A 356 -2.49 16.33 -7.75
C MET A 356 -2.03 17.22 -8.92
N GLN A 357 -2.15 18.54 -8.80
CA GLN A 357 -1.58 19.46 -9.79
C GLN A 357 -0.07 19.29 -9.92
N GLN A 358 0.66 19.20 -8.80
CA GLN A 358 2.10 18.97 -8.78
C GLN A 358 2.45 17.57 -9.29
N VAL A 359 1.76 16.52 -8.85
CA VAL A 359 1.96 15.15 -9.32
C VAL A 359 1.77 15.07 -10.84
N ASN A 360 0.70 15.64 -11.38
CA ASN A 360 0.45 15.67 -12.82
C ASN A 360 1.54 16.43 -13.58
N ALA A 361 2.00 17.57 -13.08
CA ALA A 361 3.08 18.33 -13.70
C ALA A 361 4.40 17.52 -13.76
N TYR A 362 4.75 16.86 -12.66
CA TYR A 362 5.97 16.06 -12.57
C TYR A 362 5.90 14.77 -13.39
N LEU A 363 4.73 14.12 -13.43
CA LEU A 363 4.52 12.98 -14.34
C LEU A 363 4.56 13.40 -15.82
N THR A 364 4.04 14.56 -16.15
CA THR A 364 4.15 15.11 -17.52
C THR A 364 5.62 15.32 -17.90
N GLU A 365 6.42 15.89 -17.00
CA GLU A 365 7.87 16.03 -17.20
C GLU A 365 8.53 14.66 -17.41
N LEU A 366 8.23 13.68 -16.55
CA LEU A 366 8.83 12.33 -16.63
C LEU A 366 8.47 11.61 -17.94
N LEU A 367 7.26 11.80 -18.44
CA LEU A 367 6.75 11.14 -19.64
C LEU A 367 7.19 11.83 -20.93
N ALA A 368 7.60 13.10 -20.88
CA ALA A 368 8.15 13.82 -22.01
C ALA A 368 9.61 13.45 -22.29
N ASP A 369 10.34 13.00 -21.30
CA ASP A 369 11.73 12.52 -21.41
C ASP A 369 11.77 11.11 -22.04
#